data_89d6b56602bfcb641b1a8cfd1646fded
#
_entry.id   89d6b56602bfcb641b1a8cfd1646fded
#
_cell.length_a   1.000
_cell.length_b   1.000
_cell.length_c   1.000
_cell.angle_alpha   90.00
_cell.angle_beta   90.00
_cell.angle_gamma   90.00
#
_symmetry.space_group_name_H-M   'P 1'
#
loop_
_entity.id
_entity.type
_entity.pdbx_description
1 polymer ?
#
loop_
_entity_poly.entity_id
_entity_poly.type
_entity_poly.pdbx_seq_one_letter_code
_entity_poly.pdbx_strand_id
1 'polypeptide(L)'
;MLSALIVVGALISLPAQAQGGQQRARPTPKGPAPHLPDGKPDLSGVWRGGGPVQDLAVGLGKGETIPLLPEAEKLMKSRQSKDDPEANCLPTGIPRIAPYPWRILQTPTHVFFLFEGNIHSYRQIFLNQTKHPDDLDPTWYGHSIGHYEGDTLVVDTIGFNDRFWFDFRGHPHTTKLHTIERWTRKDLGTLVNEVTIDDPGAYSKPFKLTFTATLQPGEEIMEYICQENEQDTTHIQGPARAQ
;
A
#
# COMPACT_ATOMS: atom_id res chain seq x y z
N MET A 1 42.28 49.85 -48.51
CA MET A 1 41.71 48.48 -48.49
C MET A 1 41.74 47.98 -47.07
N LEU A 2 40.62 48.07 -46.35
CA LEU A 2 40.48 47.55 -44.98
C LEU A 2 39.76 46.20 -45.08
N SER A 3 40.44 45.13 -44.67
CA SER A 3 39.85 43.79 -44.53
C SER A 3 39.25 43.66 -43.13
N ALA A 4 37.94 43.48 -43.09
CA ALA A 4 37.22 43.18 -41.85
C ALA A 4 37.27 41.69 -41.57
N LEU A 5 37.86 41.29 -40.45
CA LEU A 5 37.83 39.93 -39.92
C LEU A 5 36.49 39.74 -39.17
N ILE A 6 35.65 38.81 -39.69
CA ILE A 6 34.43 38.35 -39.01
C ILE A 6 34.83 37.20 -38.12
N VAL A 7 34.77 37.36 -36.80
CA VAL A 7 34.90 36.29 -35.83
C VAL A 7 33.55 35.67 -35.62
N VAL A 8 33.37 34.47 -36.11
CA VAL A 8 32.16 33.63 -35.85
C VAL A 8 32.37 32.90 -34.51
N GLY A 9 31.74 33.41 -33.47
CA GLY A 9 31.69 32.75 -32.18
C GLY A 9 30.74 31.54 -32.21
N ALA A 10 31.26 30.33 -32.09
CA ALA A 10 30.47 29.14 -31.91
C ALA A 10 29.93 29.07 -30.49
N LEU A 11 28.63 29.28 -30.33
CA LEU A 11 27.91 29.01 -29.09
C LEU A 11 27.83 27.49 -28.88
N ILE A 12 28.67 26.95 -27.99
CA ILE A 12 28.59 25.56 -27.53
C ILE A 12 27.45 25.51 -26.50
N SER A 13 26.29 25.02 -26.89
CA SER A 13 25.21 24.69 -25.97
C SER A 13 25.60 23.41 -25.22
N LEU A 14 25.94 23.54 -23.94
CA LEU A 14 26.07 22.42 -23.03
C LEU A 14 24.68 21.81 -22.78
N PRO A 15 24.49 20.49 -22.90
CA PRO A 15 23.24 19.88 -22.54
C PRO A 15 23.05 20.05 -21.02
N ALA A 16 21.93 20.65 -20.64
CA ALA A 16 21.49 20.65 -19.24
C ALA A 16 21.23 19.20 -18.84
N GLN A 17 22.15 18.58 -18.12
CA GLN A 17 21.87 17.31 -17.44
C GLN A 17 20.86 17.61 -16.34
N ALA A 18 19.60 17.20 -16.58
CA ALA A 18 18.63 17.08 -15.53
C ALA A 18 19.19 16.08 -14.50
N GLN A 19 19.74 16.58 -13.42
CA GLN A 19 20.07 15.78 -12.24
C GLN A 19 18.74 15.38 -11.63
N GLY A 20 18.18 14.25 -12.08
CA GLY A 20 17.18 13.51 -11.34
C GLY A 20 17.83 13.15 -10.00
N GLY A 21 17.52 13.95 -8.98
CA GLY A 21 17.99 13.71 -7.63
C GLY A 21 17.44 12.37 -7.17
N GLN A 22 18.24 11.30 -7.29
CA GLN A 22 18.00 10.09 -6.53
C GLN A 22 18.03 10.51 -5.05
N GLN A 23 16.86 10.68 -4.46
CA GLN A 23 16.75 10.80 -3.01
C GLN A 23 17.43 9.56 -2.42
N ARG A 24 18.62 9.75 -1.86
CA ARG A 24 19.31 8.68 -1.14
C ARG A 24 18.38 8.19 -0.06
N ALA A 25 17.98 6.91 -0.13
CA ALA A 25 17.17 6.28 0.89
C ALA A 25 17.80 6.59 2.26
N ARG A 26 17.06 7.28 3.12
CA ARG A 26 17.53 7.59 4.47
C ARG A 26 17.65 6.26 5.21
N PRO A 27 18.71 6.07 6.00
CA PRO A 27 18.85 4.85 6.78
C PRO A 27 17.67 4.70 7.76
N THR A 28 17.12 3.50 7.84
CA THR A 28 16.07 3.17 8.81
C THR A 28 16.57 3.48 10.22
N PRO A 29 15.84 4.28 11.01
CA PRO A 29 16.26 4.62 12.37
C PRO A 29 16.28 3.39 13.25
N LYS A 30 17.25 3.34 14.16
CA LYS A 30 17.43 2.23 15.11
C LYS A 30 17.11 2.69 16.53
N GLY A 31 16.58 1.80 17.33
CA GLY A 31 16.25 2.04 18.73
C GLY A 31 15.07 1.17 19.17
N PRO A 32 14.71 1.19 20.47
CA PRO A 32 13.55 0.47 20.96
C PRO A 32 12.26 1.00 20.34
N ALA A 33 11.25 0.15 20.25
CA ALA A 33 9.89 0.55 19.84
C ALA A 33 9.34 1.56 20.87
N PRO A 34 8.82 2.72 20.43
CA PRO A 34 8.25 3.70 21.35
C PRO A 34 6.85 3.29 21.82
N HIS A 35 6.45 3.84 22.96
CA HIS A 35 5.10 3.70 23.50
C HIS A 35 4.45 5.06 23.72
N LEU A 36 3.13 5.09 23.63
CA LEU A 36 2.31 6.24 24.01
C LEU A 36 2.29 6.40 25.56
N PRO A 37 1.89 7.58 26.07
CA PRO A 37 1.81 7.81 27.51
C PRO A 37 0.90 6.83 28.27
N ASP A 38 -0.07 6.21 27.59
CA ASP A 38 -0.97 5.20 28.17
C ASP A 38 -0.41 3.76 28.10
N GLY A 39 0.84 3.61 27.65
CA GLY A 39 1.56 2.34 27.57
C GLY A 39 1.27 1.53 26.30
N LYS A 40 0.38 1.97 25.43
CA LYS A 40 0.14 1.32 24.14
C LYS A 40 1.32 1.56 23.18
N PRO A 41 1.56 0.66 22.20
CA PRO A 41 2.59 0.89 21.20
C PRO A 41 2.30 2.17 20.40
N ASP A 42 3.30 3.00 20.24
CA ASP A 42 3.23 4.14 19.34
C ASP A 42 3.56 3.68 17.92
N LEU A 43 2.53 3.52 17.10
CA LEU A 43 2.64 3.13 15.68
C LEU A 43 2.70 4.35 14.77
N SER A 44 2.60 5.56 15.32
CA SER A 44 2.54 6.80 14.54
C SER A 44 3.80 7.05 13.72
N GLY A 45 3.64 7.75 12.62
CA GLY A 45 4.73 8.10 11.72
C GLY A 45 4.35 7.98 10.25
N VAL A 46 5.29 8.36 9.38
CA VAL A 46 5.23 8.11 7.94
C VAL A 46 5.99 6.82 7.64
N TRP A 47 5.35 5.93 6.96
CA TRP A 47 5.84 4.58 6.67
C TRP A 47 5.92 4.33 5.17
N ARG A 48 6.79 3.41 4.74
CA ARG A 48 6.87 2.90 3.37
C ARG A 48 6.96 1.37 3.38
N GLY A 49 6.25 0.71 2.46
CA GLY A 49 6.11 -0.75 2.46
C GLY A 49 4.91 -1.20 3.32
N GLY A 50 4.95 -2.42 3.86
CA GLY A 50 3.89 -2.98 4.71
C GLY A 50 2.75 -3.68 3.98
N GLY A 51 2.85 -3.85 2.68
CA GLY A 51 1.92 -4.61 1.84
C GLY A 51 2.56 -5.05 0.53
N PRO A 52 1.89 -5.91 -0.24
CA PRO A 52 2.34 -6.33 -1.56
C PRO A 52 2.19 -5.20 -2.57
N VAL A 53 3.02 -5.23 -3.60
CA VAL A 53 2.90 -4.40 -4.81
C VAL A 53 2.84 -5.29 -6.02
N GLN A 54 3.94 -6.01 -6.29
CA GLN A 54 4.10 -6.82 -7.50
C GLN A 54 3.36 -8.16 -7.41
N ASP A 55 3.51 -8.84 -6.29
CA ASP A 55 3.01 -10.20 -6.09
C ASP A 55 2.66 -10.42 -4.61
N LEU A 56 1.46 -10.87 -4.36
CA LEU A 56 0.98 -11.22 -3.02
C LEU A 56 1.86 -12.30 -2.36
N ALA A 57 2.43 -13.20 -3.18
CA ALA A 57 3.27 -14.29 -2.71
C ALA A 57 4.55 -13.86 -1.98
N VAL A 58 5.01 -12.60 -2.13
CA VAL A 58 6.19 -12.10 -1.40
C VAL A 58 6.00 -12.10 0.12
N GLY A 59 4.74 -12.10 0.58
CA GLY A 59 4.40 -12.17 2.01
C GLY A 59 4.33 -13.59 2.57
N LEU A 60 4.40 -14.63 1.74
CA LEU A 60 4.27 -16.01 2.18
C LEU A 60 5.50 -16.52 2.94
N GLY A 61 5.29 -17.46 3.85
CA GLY A 61 6.34 -18.25 4.48
C GLY A 61 7.07 -19.14 3.46
N LYS A 62 8.28 -19.57 3.82
CA LYS A 62 9.08 -20.44 2.95
C LYS A 62 8.35 -21.74 2.58
N GLY A 63 8.17 -21.97 1.29
CA GLY A 63 7.53 -23.17 0.76
C GLY A 63 6.00 -23.12 0.74
N GLU A 64 5.40 -22.02 1.15
CA GLU A 64 3.96 -21.82 1.04
C GLU A 64 3.56 -21.33 -0.36
N THR A 65 2.31 -21.55 -0.71
CA THR A 65 1.71 -21.10 -1.98
C THR A 65 0.35 -20.47 -1.70
N ILE A 66 -0.06 -19.54 -2.55
CA ILE A 66 -1.39 -18.93 -2.47
C ILE A 66 -2.43 -19.99 -2.85
N PRO A 67 -3.40 -20.30 -1.99
CA PRO A 67 -4.35 -21.41 -2.19
C PRO A 67 -5.55 -20.98 -3.06
N LEU A 68 -5.30 -20.43 -4.26
CA LEU A 68 -6.35 -19.98 -5.19
C LEU A 68 -7.31 -21.13 -5.56
N LEU A 69 -8.59 -20.80 -5.61
CA LEU A 69 -9.58 -21.64 -6.26
C LEU A 69 -9.41 -21.57 -7.80
N PRO A 70 -9.76 -22.63 -8.58
CA PRO A 70 -9.59 -22.65 -10.02
C PRO A 70 -10.24 -21.46 -10.75
N GLU A 71 -11.44 -21.05 -10.34
CA GLU A 71 -12.13 -19.91 -10.96
C GLU A 71 -11.47 -18.58 -10.61
N ALA A 72 -10.94 -18.43 -9.39
CA ALA A 72 -10.16 -17.25 -8.99
C ALA A 72 -8.85 -17.17 -9.77
N GLU A 73 -8.17 -18.28 -9.98
CA GLU A 73 -6.95 -18.34 -10.81
C GLU A 73 -7.25 -18.00 -12.28
N LYS A 74 -8.35 -18.49 -12.83
CA LYS A 74 -8.81 -18.15 -14.17
C LYS A 74 -9.13 -16.66 -14.29
N LEU A 75 -9.83 -16.08 -13.32
CA LEU A 75 -10.09 -14.63 -13.25
C LEU A 75 -8.78 -13.85 -13.21
N MET A 76 -7.86 -14.20 -12.33
CA MET A 76 -6.54 -13.56 -12.23
C MET A 76 -5.81 -13.56 -13.58
N LYS A 77 -5.78 -14.71 -14.28
CA LYS A 77 -5.11 -14.85 -15.58
C LYS A 77 -5.80 -14.05 -16.70
N SER A 78 -7.08 -13.72 -16.58
CA SER A 78 -7.83 -12.95 -17.58
C SER A 78 -7.67 -11.42 -17.44
N ARG A 79 -7.19 -10.96 -16.28
CA ARG A 79 -7.04 -9.52 -15.97
C ARG A 79 -5.98 -8.86 -16.83
N GLN A 80 -6.24 -7.62 -17.22
CA GLN A 80 -5.31 -6.78 -17.98
C GLN A 80 -4.86 -5.61 -17.11
N SER A 81 -3.62 -5.16 -17.24
CA SER A 81 -3.07 -4.07 -16.41
C SER A 81 -3.88 -2.78 -16.50
N LYS A 82 -4.53 -2.51 -17.64
CA LYS A 82 -5.42 -1.35 -17.83
C LYS A 82 -6.70 -1.41 -16.97
N ASP A 83 -7.08 -2.61 -16.52
CA ASP A 83 -8.29 -2.84 -15.72
C ASP A 83 -7.97 -2.80 -14.21
N ASP A 84 -6.69 -2.61 -13.84
CA ASP A 84 -6.31 -2.43 -12.44
C ASP A 84 -6.97 -1.16 -11.90
N PRO A 85 -7.67 -1.23 -10.76
CA PRO A 85 -8.26 -0.05 -10.14
C PRO A 85 -7.26 1.09 -9.92
N GLU A 86 -6.02 0.78 -9.54
CA GLU A 86 -4.98 1.79 -9.36
C GLU A 86 -4.65 2.52 -10.67
N ALA A 87 -4.60 1.82 -11.80
CA ALA A 87 -4.40 2.42 -13.11
C ALA A 87 -5.56 3.36 -13.51
N ASN A 88 -6.71 3.23 -12.89
CA ASN A 88 -7.89 4.05 -13.09
C ASN A 88 -8.14 5.04 -11.94
N CYS A 89 -7.10 5.37 -11.17
CA CYS A 89 -7.19 6.29 -10.02
C CYS A 89 -8.26 5.88 -8.99
N LEU A 90 -8.42 4.58 -8.75
CA LEU A 90 -9.32 4.03 -7.74
C LEU A 90 -8.51 3.42 -6.57
N PRO A 91 -9.10 3.27 -5.38
CA PRO A 91 -8.39 2.72 -4.23
C PRO A 91 -7.89 1.29 -4.46
N THR A 92 -6.74 0.96 -3.90
CA THR A 92 -6.15 -0.38 -3.99
C THR A 92 -6.63 -1.35 -2.90
N GLY A 93 -7.43 -0.87 -1.94
CA GLY A 93 -7.83 -1.69 -0.80
C GLY A 93 -6.66 -2.09 0.11
N ILE A 94 -6.78 -3.21 0.79
CA ILE A 94 -5.74 -3.81 1.63
C ILE A 94 -5.54 -5.28 1.25
N PRO A 95 -4.35 -5.84 1.46
CA PRO A 95 -3.14 -5.26 2.08
C PRO A 95 -2.25 -4.45 1.12
N ARG A 96 -2.68 -4.13 -0.09
CA ARG A 96 -1.92 -3.41 -1.12
C ARG A 96 -1.84 -1.91 -0.81
N ILE A 97 -1.02 -1.51 0.16
CA ILE A 97 -0.82 -0.11 0.57
C ILE A 97 0.48 0.52 0.07
N ALA A 98 1.38 -0.29 -0.49
CA ALA A 98 2.62 0.14 -1.13
C ALA A 98 2.38 0.40 -2.64
N PRO A 99 3.27 1.13 -3.35
CA PRO A 99 4.60 1.57 -2.94
C PRO A 99 4.70 2.97 -2.33
N TYR A 100 3.61 3.70 -2.27
CA TYR A 100 3.61 5.08 -1.81
C TYR A 100 3.77 5.19 -0.29
N PRO A 101 4.26 6.35 0.24
CA PRO A 101 4.23 6.62 1.66
C PRO A 101 2.81 6.64 2.22
N TRP A 102 2.70 6.30 3.49
CA TRP A 102 1.45 6.37 4.22
C TRP A 102 1.72 6.69 5.69
N ARG A 103 0.74 7.25 6.37
CA ARG A 103 0.88 7.73 7.75
C ARG A 103 -0.11 7.05 8.68
N ILE A 104 0.36 6.65 9.87
CA ILE A 104 -0.50 6.27 10.98
C ILE A 104 -0.68 7.45 11.92
N LEU A 105 -1.94 7.69 12.31
CA LEU A 105 -2.34 8.55 13.41
C LEU A 105 -3.16 7.74 14.40
N GLN A 106 -2.88 7.92 15.69
CA GLN A 106 -3.57 7.22 16.77
C GLN A 106 -4.31 8.22 17.66
N THR A 107 -5.53 7.87 18.02
CA THR A 107 -6.36 8.56 19.01
C THR A 107 -6.86 7.54 20.03
N PRO A 108 -7.45 7.95 21.14
CA PRO A 108 -8.02 7.01 22.12
C PRO A 108 -9.10 6.08 21.56
N THR A 109 -9.78 6.49 20.48
CA THR A 109 -10.94 5.77 19.91
C THR A 109 -10.71 5.23 18.50
N HIS A 110 -9.66 5.68 17.80
CA HIS A 110 -9.41 5.30 16.42
C HIS A 110 -7.92 5.21 16.09
N VAL A 111 -7.59 4.39 15.13
CA VAL A 111 -6.34 4.46 14.37
C VAL A 111 -6.68 4.80 12.92
N PHE A 112 -5.96 5.78 12.35
CA PHE A 112 -6.14 6.20 10.96
C PHE A 112 -4.89 5.86 10.16
N PHE A 113 -5.10 5.28 8.99
CA PHE A 113 -4.10 5.15 7.94
C PHE A 113 -4.43 6.17 6.86
N LEU A 114 -3.54 7.12 6.62
CA LEU A 114 -3.64 8.11 5.56
C LEU A 114 -2.68 7.71 4.44
N PHE A 115 -3.16 7.58 3.23
CA PHE A 115 -2.37 7.13 2.08
C PHE A 115 -2.03 8.31 1.17
N GLU A 116 -0.74 8.45 0.79
CA GLU A 116 -0.31 9.44 -0.20
C GLU A 116 -0.82 9.06 -1.59
N GLY A 117 -0.61 7.81 -1.97
CA GLY A 117 -1.18 7.23 -3.18
C GLY A 117 -2.65 6.87 -3.01
N ASN A 118 -3.18 6.12 -3.97
CA ASN A 118 -4.54 5.57 -3.89
C ASN A 118 -5.62 6.65 -3.72
N ILE A 119 -5.49 7.75 -4.47
CA ILE A 119 -6.46 8.85 -4.50
C ILE A 119 -6.69 9.56 -3.16
N HIS A 120 -5.64 9.80 -2.34
CA HIS A 120 -5.78 10.44 -1.03
C HIS A 120 -6.83 9.77 -0.15
N SER A 121 -6.87 8.47 -0.18
CA SER A 121 -7.80 7.73 0.64
C SER A 121 -7.28 7.57 2.07
N TYR A 122 -8.16 7.20 2.94
CA TYR A 122 -7.84 6.87 4.31
C TYR A 122 -8.59 5.62 4.74
N ARG A 123 -8.05 4.96 5.73
CA ARG A 123 -8.71 3.87 6.45
C ARG A 123 -8.83 4.25 7.92
N GLN A 124 -9.97 4.01 8.52
CA GLN A 124 -10.17 4.16 9.95
C GLN A 124 -10.41 2.80 10.60
N ILE A 125 -9.83 2.62 11.77
CA ILE A 125 -9.97 1.44 12.61
C ILE A 125 -10.60 1.90 13.91
N PHE A 126 -11.76 1.35 14.25
CA PHE A 126 -12.51 1.70 15.45
C PHE A 126 -11.97 0.91 16.65
N LEU A 127 -11.43 1.60 17.67
CA LEU A 127 -10.97 0.99 18.91
C LEU A 127 -12.06 0.94 19.99
N ASN A 128 -13.16 1.65 19.78
CA ASN A 128 -14.29 1.75 20.68
C ASN A 128 -15.49 0.88 20.27
N GLN A 129 -15.31 0.04 19.25
CA GLN A 129 -16.31 -0.92 18.79
C GLN A 129 -15.79 -2.35 19.02
N THR A 130 -16.69 -3.27 19.42
CA THR A 130 -16.36 -4.68 19.67
C THR A 130 -17.03 -5.62 18.69
N LYS A 131 -17.92 -5.12 17.85
CA LYS A 131 -18.55 -5.86 16.75
C LYS A 131 -18.75 -4.97 15.54
N HIS A 132 -18.79 -5.57 14.37
CA HIS A 132 -19.18 -4.88 13.15
C HIS A 132 -20.69 -4.63 13.13
N PRO A 133 -21.17 -3.57 12.43
CA PRO A 133 -22.57 -3.40 12.10
C PRO A 133 -23.12 -4.59 11.30
N ASP A 134 -24.40 -4.90 11.50
CA ASP A 134 -25.05 -6.01 10.81
C ASP A 134 -25.39 -5.67 9.34
N ASP A 135 -25.49 -4.38 8.99
CA ASP A 135 -25.87 -3.83 7.68
C ASP A 135 -24.77 -2.99 7.04
N LEU A 136 -23.64 -3.64 6.70
CA LEU A 136 -22.51 -2.94 6.08
C LEU A 136 -22.70 -2.77 4.57
N ASP A 137 -22.61 -1.55 4.10
CA ASP A 137 -22.37 -1.26 2.68
C ASP A 137 -20.93 -1.63 2.31
N PRO A 138 -20.70 -2.45 1.27
CA PRO A 138 -19.35 -2.85 0.87
C PRO A 138 -18.51 -1.67 0.38
N THR A 139 -17.31 -1.52 0.95
CA THR A 139 -16.37 -0.43 0.63
C THR A 139 -15.01 -0.95 0.20
N TRP A 140 -14.13 -0.06 -0.28
CA TRP A 140 -12.77 -0.41 -0.71
C TRP A 140 -11.87 -0.88 0.44
N TYR A 141 -12.07 -0.37 1.65
CA TYR A 141 -11.26 -0.69 2.83
C TYR A 141 -12.02 -1.49 3.88
N GLY A 142 -13.28 -1.83 3.60
CA GLY A 142 -14.14 -2.52 4.55
C GLY A 142 -14.44 -1.68 5.80
N HIS A 143 -15.03 -2.34 6.79
CA HIS A 143 -15.23 -1.80 8.14
C HIS A 143 -14.23 -2.50 9.07
N SER A 144 -13.39 -1.73 9.75
CA SER A 144 -12.31 -2.23 10.60
C SER A 144 -12.56 -1.93 12.06
N ILE A 145 -12.51 -2.95 12.91
CA ILE A 145 -12.46 -2.80 14.37
C ILE A 145 -11.10 -3.27 14.86
N GLY A 146 -10.60 -2.69 15.95
CA GLY A 146 -9.28 -3.00 16.45
C GLY A 146 -9.18 -3.03 17.97
N HIS A 147 -8.20 -3.77 18.45
CA HIS A 147 -7.82 -3.79 19.86
C HIS A 147 -6.32 -4.05 20.00
N TYR A 148 -5.77 -3.77 21.17
CA TYR A 148 -4.37 -4.05 21.45
C TYR A 148 -4.21 -5.36 22.22
N GLU A 149 -3.27 -6.20 21.78
CA GLU A 149 -2.76 -7.38 22.47
C GLU A 149 -1.27 -7.15 22.79
N GLY A 150 -0.97 -6.63 23.97
CA GLY A 150 0.37 -6.15 24.30
C GLY A 150 0.81 -5.08 23.31
N ASP A 151 1.94 -5.29 22.65
CA ASP A 151 2.52 -4.34 21.67
C ASP A 151 1.99 -4.52 20.23
N THR A 152 0.92 -5.28 20.06
CA THR A 152 0.33 -5.55 18.75
C THR A 152 -1.06 -4.95 18.65
N LEU A 153 -1.29 -4.14 17.61
CA LEU A 153 -2.63 -3.75 17.18
C LEU A 153 -3.21 -4.87 16.32
N VAL A 154 -4.28 -5.50 16.79
CA VAL A 154 -5.04 -6.50 16.05
C VAL A 154 -6.23 -5.80 15.39
N VAL A 155 -6.39 -6.02 14.09
CA VAL A 155 -7.45 -5.37 13.29
C VAL A 155 -8.25 -6.44 12.58
N ASP A 156 -9.54 -6.46 12.85
CA ASP A 156 -10.53 -7.31 12.18
C ASP A 156 -11.28 -6.47 11.15
N THR A 157 -11.39 -6.97 9.89
CA THR A 157 -12.03 -6.21 8.81
C THR A 157 -12.89 -7.08 7.93
N ILE A 158 -14.13 -6.65 7.73
CA ILE A 158 -15.11 -7.24 6.82
C ILE A 158 -15.79 -6.15 5.98
N GLY A 159 -16.73 -6.52 5.12
CA GLY A 159 -17.51 -5.55 4.34
C GLY A 159 -16.73 -4.91 3.20
N PHE A 160 -15.86 -5.67 2.57
CA PHE A 160 -15.16 -5.24 1.35
C PHE A 160 -16.07 -5.34 0.12
N ASN A 161 -15.91 -4.38 -0.82
CA ASN A 161 -16.38 -4.62 -2.19
C ASN A 161 -15.42 -5.60 -2.89
N ASP A 162 -15.75 -6.03 -4.11
CA ASP A 162 -14.96 -6.99 -4.90
C ASP A 162 -14.13 -6.33 -6.01
N ARG A 163 -13.88 -5.01 -5.90
CA ARG A 163 -13.35 -4.21 -7.00
C ARG A 163 -11.83 -4.12 -7.05
N PHE A 164 -11.13 -4.18 -5.92
CA PHE A 164 -9.68 -4.00 -5.91
C PHE A 164 -8.93 -5.33 -6.16
N TRP A 165 -7.65 -5.21 -6.44
CA TRP A 165 -6.75 -6.33 -6.60
C TRP A 165 -5.70 -6.31 -5.48
N PHE A 166 -5.32 -7.48 -4.99
CA PHE A 166 -4.31 -7.55 -3.94
C PHE A 166 -2.90 -7.16 -4.40
N ASP A 167 -2.63 -7.19 -5.71
CA ASP A 167 -1.33 -6.89 -6.32
C ASP A 167 -1.43 -6.65 -7.82
N PHE A 168 -0.30 -6.30 -8.47
CA PHE A 168 -0.23 -6.12 -9.93
C PHE A 168 -0.42 -7.41 -10.72
N ARG A 169 -0.32 -8.60 -10.10
CA ARG A 169 -0.65 -9.85 -10.77
C ARG A 169 -2.14 -10.10 -10.88
N GLY A 170 -2.91 -9.30 -10.18
CA GLY A 170 -4.36 -9.38 -10.24
C GLY A 170 -4.97 -10.44 -9.33
N HIS A 171 -4.32 -10.78 -8.20
CA HIS A 171 -4.94 -11.70 -7.23
C HIS A 171 -6.29 -11.17 -6.79
N PRO A 172 -7.38 -11.93 -7.00
CA PRO A 172 -8.74 -11.49 -6.74
C PRO A 172 -9.16 -11.73 -5.29
N HIS A 173 -10.25 -11.12 -4.92
CA HIS A 173 -11.05 -11.45 -3.75
C HIS A 173 -12.52 -11.27 -4.09
N THR A 174 -13.40 -11.64 -3.16
CA THR A 174 -14.85 -11.48 -3.26
C THR A 174 -15.38 -10.60 -2.11
N THR A 175 -16.66 -10.32 -2.10
CA THR A 175 -17.33 -9.63 -0.98
C THR A 175 -17.36 -10.47 0.32
N LYS A 176 -16.91 -11.73 0.27
CA LYS A 176 -16.74 -12.60 1.46
C LYS A 176 -15.39 -12.42 2.13
N LEU A 177 -14.55 -11.54 1.61
CA LEU A 177 -13.23 -11.29 2.18
C LEU A 177 -13.37 -10.85 3.64
N HIS A 178 -12.63 -11.54 4.49
CA HIS A 178 -12.37 -11.20 5.88
C HIS A 178 -10.86 -11.17 6.10
N THR A 179 -10.36 -10.14 6.74
CA THR A 179 -8.94 -10.02 7.07
C THR A 179 -8.73 -9.81 8.55
N ILE A 180 -7.72 -10.50 9.10
CA ILE A 180 -7.19 -10.22 10.44
C ILE A 180 -5.76 -9.76 10.27
N GLU A 181 -5.46 -8.52 10.64
CA GLU A 181 -4.12 -7.94 10.58
C GLU A 181 -3.54 -7.79 11.98
N ARG A 182 -2.24 -8.01 12.10
CA ARG A 182 -1.49 -7.87 13.36
C ARG A 182 -0.31 -6.93 13.11
N TRP A 183 -0.46 -5.70 13.53
CA TRP A 183 0.53 -4.64 13.37
C TRP A 183 1.41 -4.52 14.61
N THR A 184 2.69 -4.83 14.47
CA THR A 184 3.66 -4.79 15.57
C THR A 184 4.85 -3.92 15.19
N ARG A 185 5.13 -2.88 15.96
CA ARG A 185 6.34 -2.08 15.81
C ARG A 185 7.49 -2.80 16.51
N LYS A 186 8.38 -3.46 15.73
CA LYS A 186 9.47 -4.30 16.26
C LYS A 186 10.60 -3.48 16.91
N ASP A 187 10.85 -2.30 16.36
CA ASP A 187 11.83 -1.32 16.81
C ASP A 187 11.42 0.08 16.34
N LEU A 188 12.28 1.09 16.57
CA LEU A 188 11.99 2.47 16.20
C LEU A 188 11.61 2.62 14.73
N GLY A 189 12.26 1.90 13.84
CA GLY A 189 12.16 2.07 12.39
C GLY A 189 11.39 0.98 11.64
N THR A 190 10.97 -0.09 12.31
CA THR A 190 10.41 -1.29 11.67
C THR A 190 9.01 -1.60 12.18
N LEU A 191 8.04 -1.62 11.27
CA LEU A 191 6.67 -2.03 11.53
C LEU A 191 6.36 -3.28 10.71
N VAL A 192 5.85 -4.32 11.36
CA VAL A 192 5.49 -5.60 10.73
C VAL A 192 3.97 -5.74 10.71
N ASN A 193 3.44 -6.13 9.55
CA ASN A 193 2.06 -6.51 9.35
C ASN A 193 1.98 -8.01 9.05
N GLU A 194 1.37 -8.77 9.94
CA GLU A 194 0.99 -10.16 9.71
C GLU A 194 -0.51 -10.17 9.39
N VAL A 195 -0.87 -10.47 8.14
CA VAL A 195 -2.26 -10.46 7.71
C VAL A 195 -2.73 -11.87 7.35
N THR A 196 -3.85 -12.28 7.92
CA THR A 196 -4.61 -13.47 7.52
C THR A 196 -5.65 -13.04 6.50
N ILE A 197 -5.65 -13.69 5.35
CA ILE A 197 -6.67 -13.57 4.32
C ILE A 197 -7.60 -14.77 4.43
N ASP A 198 -8.88 -14.52 4.62
CA ASP A 198 -9.94 -15.54 4.61
C ASP A 198 -11.03 -15.10 3.63
N ASP A 199 -11.08 -15.74 2.48
CA ASP A 199 -12.11 -15.50 1.46
C ASP A 199 -12.46 -16.80 0.76
N PRO A 200 -13.49 -17.50 1.24
CA PRO A 200 -13.93 -18.79 0.67
C PRO A 200 -14.47 -18.67 -0.76
N GLY A 201 -14.67 -17.47 -1.28
CA GLY A 201 -15.05 -17.24 -2.68
C GLY A 201 -13.87 -17.24 -3.65
N ALA A 202 -12.65 -17.01 -3.15
CA ALA A 202 -11.44 -16.93 -3.98
C ALA A 202 -10.35 -17.94 -3.57
N TYR A 203 -10.33 -18.39 -2.34
CA TYR A 203 -9.26 -19.24 -1.78
C TYR A 203 -9.84 -20.49 -1.11
N SER A 204 -9.15 -21.61 -1.23
CA SER A 204 -9.59 -22.91 -0.70
C SER A 204 -9.42 -23.05 0.82
N LYS A 205 -8.65 -22.16 1.44
CA LYS A 205 -8.43 -22.07 2.89
C LYS A 205 -7.87 -20.70 3.25
N PRO A 206 -8.01 -20.24 4.49
CA PRO A 206 -7.28 -19.07 4.99
C PRO A 206 -5.77 -19.26 4.88
N PHE A 207 -5.03 -18.16 4.63
CA PHE A 207 -3.58 -18.16 4.56
C PHE A 207 -3.01 -16.86 5.16
N LYS A 208 -1.74 -16.90 5.53
CA LYS A 208 -1.06 -15.79 6.19
C LYS A 208 0.03 -15.19 5.32
N LEU A 209 0.18 -13.89 5.44
CA LEU A 209 1.20 -13.10 4.77
C LEU A 209 1.88 -12.22 5.79
N THR A 210 3.16 -11.93 5.60
CA THR A 210 3.93 -11.03 6.46
C THR A 210 4.63 -9.99 5.61
N PHE A 211 4.41 -8.73 5.94
CA PHE A 211 5.02 -7.58 5.27
C PHE A 211 5.72 -6.68 6.28
N THR A 212 6.74 -5.98 5.80
CA THR A 212 7.49 -5.04 6.63
C THR A 212 7.41 -3.64 6.04
N ALA A 213 7.12 -2.67 6.91
CA ALA A 213 7.21 -1.25 6.58
C ALA A 213 8.39 -0.61 7.32
N THR A 214 8.99 0.39 6.70
CA THR A 214 10.11 1.16 7.26
C THR A 214 9.68 2.59 7.53
N LEU A 215 10.04 3.10 8.71
CA LEU A 215 9.80 4.49 9.09
C LEU A 215 10.59 5.44 8.20
N GLN A 216 9.95 6.53 7.80
CA GLN A 216 10.53 7.59 6.97
C GLN A 216 10.67 8.88 7.81
N PRO A 217 11.76 9.05 8.59
CA PRO A 217 11.89 10.18 9.50
C PRO A 217 11.97 11.52 8.77
N GLY A 218 11.15 12.48 9.21
CA GLY A 218 11.10 13.82 8.63
C GLY A 218 10.53 13.88 7.23
N GLU A 219 9.88 12.81 6.77
CA GLU A 219 9.05 12.84 5.56
C GLU A 219 7.60 13.21 5.90
N GLU A 220 6.96 13.82 4.93
CA GLU A 220 5.53 14.14 4.96
C GLU A 220 4.87 13.35 3.83
N ILE A 221 3.58 13.05 3.99
CA ILE A 221 2.77 12.57 2.86
C ILE A 221 2.41 13.77 1.99
N MET A 222 2.63 13.63 0.68
CA MET A 222 2.37 14.68 -0.29
C MET A 222 0.92 14.66 -0.76
N GLU A 223 0.45 15.80 -1.24
CA GLU A 223 -0.76 15.83 -2.04
C GLU A 223 -0.48 15.18 -3.41
N TYR A 224 -1.24 14.15 -3.73
CA TYR A 224 -1.12 13.41 -4.98
C TYR A 224 -2.48 13.24 -5.63
N ILE A 225 -2.75 14.02 -6.67
CA ILE A 225 -3.99 13.90 -7.43
C ILE A 225 -3.72 13.06 -8.67
N CYS A 226 -4.05 11.79 -8.60
CA CYS A 226 -3.81 10.80 -9.66
C CYS A 226 -4.32 11.28 -11.03
N GLN A 227 -5.50 11.88 -11.08
CA GLN A 227 -6.15 12.31 -12.32
C GLN A 227 -5.48 13.50 -13.01
N GLU A 228 -4.69 14.32 -12.31
CA GLU A 228 -4.02 15.48 -12.90
C GLU A 228 -2.95 15.10 -13.92
N ASN A 229 -2.30 13.96 -13.75
CA ASN A 229 -1.23 13.49 -14.61
C ASN A 229 -1.54 12.15 -15.30
N GLU A 230 -2.77 11.65 -15.18
CA GLU A 230 -3.17 10.38 -15.77
C GLU A 230 -3.39 10.55 -17.28
N GLN A 231 -2.35 10.33 -18.07
CA GLN A 231 -2.37 10.36 -19.54
C GLN A 231 -2.18 8.97 -20.16
N ASP A 232 -1.91 7.97 -19.35
CA ASP A 232 -1.44 6.66 -19.81
C ASP A 232 -2.52 5.56 -19.86
N THR A 233 -3.73 5.80 -19.38
CA THR A 233 -4.80 4.79 -19.36
C THR A 233 -5.06 4.13 -20.70
N THR A 234 -4.91 4.88 -21.81
CA THR A 234 -5.05 4.34 -23.17
C THR A 234 -3.82 3.55 -23.64
N HIS A 235 -2.68 3.74 -23.00
CA HIS A 235 -1.42 3.10 -23.37
C HIS A 235 -1.09 1.87 -22.51
N ILE A 236 -1.76 1.70 -21.36
CA ILE A 236 -1.59 0.54 -20.48
C ILE A 236 -2.23 -0.66 -21.17
N GLN A 237 -1.41 -1.59 -21.65
CA GLN A 237 -1.85 -2.78 -22.37
C GLN A 237 -1.14 -4.03 -21.87
N GLY A 238 -1.79 -5.17 -22.09
CA GLY A 238 -1.24 -6.48 -21.76
C GLY A 238 -1.86 -7.12 -20.50
N PRO A 239 -1.53 -8.40 -20.22
CA PRO A 239 -2.03 -9.12 -19.07
C PRO A 239 -1.53 -8.51 -17.77
N ALA A 240 -2.30 -8.61 -16.70
CA ALA A 240 -1.86 -8.26 -15.36
C ALA A 240 -0.65 -9.12 -14.97
N ARG A 241 0.44 -8.46 -14.59
CA ARG A 241 1.70 -9.13 -14.21
C ARG A 241 2.59 -8.19 -13.42
N ALA A 242 3.48 -8.77 -12.62
CA ALA A 242 4.55 -8.01 -11.99
C ALA A 242 5.46 -7.40 -13.05
N GLN A 243 5.71 -6.11 -12.95
CA GLN A 243 6.67 -5.37 -13.77
C GLN A 243 8.04 -5.44 -13.15
#